data_e50d785c49bec729338be1b5a1c7bfb7
#
_entry.id   e50d785c49bec729338be1b5a1c7bfb7
#
_cell.length_a   1.000
_cell.length_b   1.000
_cell.length_c   1.000
_cell.angle_alpha   90.00
_cell.angle_beta   90.00
_cell.angle_gamma   90.00
#
_symmetry.space_group_name_H-M   'P 1'
#
loop_
_entity.id
_entity.type
_entity.pdbx_description
1 polymer ?
#
loop_
_entity_poly.entity_id
_entity_poly.type
_entity_poly.pdbx_seq_one_letter_code
_entity_poly.pdbx_strand_id
1 'polypeptide(L)'
;MATPNFPELSAYRYSCNDASKRWAVENPATGKILTTIQSGDSDTVDAAVRASQIAFTERWRPLTNAERASYLRRCADELEKHVDEIAMLLCLENGKPFQDARMFDCGFLVNIFRFFGGLADKLPSQFYDRGSLYTTVIHEPFGVCVGILPFNWPPIHTGGKLAPALAAGNTFILKPGEQAPLTVIRIVEILEGVLPKDVVQVVPGLGPEVPQALVTHPLVKKVSFTGSTAAGAAVARTASDSITPAVLELGGKNALVVFNDANFDAAVRAALEGAFFNKGEACTATSRILVQREIYENFVAKLAAGVKQIKMGNGLDSKTHVGPQVSKAAQKRLLEYISLGQKEGARIAAQAQLPSDPECKDGFFVPATLFADVSEDMRIANEEMFGSIATVTPFGDFEDAVRIANSVDYGLTAVVFTNDQLKANRFARHVEAGMVWINNYNRNVVGTPFGGVKHSGYGREHCIETLFEWTQPKAVHAPSGLHENRDWRSVVDIFGVEGSEVVQ
;
A
#
# COMPACT_ATOMS: atom_id res chain seq x y z
N MET A 1 19.52 -7.51 23.44
CA MET A 1 18.59 -8.67 23.40
C MET A 1 19.24 -9.74 22.56
N ALA A 2 19.20 -11.01 22.98
CA ALA A 2 19.70 -12.11 22.15
C ALA A 2 18.92 -12.08 20.82
N THR A 3 19.63 -12.28 19.70
CA THR A 3 18.97 -12.51 18.39
C THR A 3 17.96 -13.63 18.57
N PRO A 4 16.69 -13.43 18.28
CA PRO A 4 15.72 -14.51 18.38
C PRO A 4 16.17 -15.64 17.45
N ASN A 5 16.12 -16.90 17.94
CA ASN A 5 16.11 -18.05 17.05
C ASN A 5 14.90 -17.84 16.13
N PHE A 6 15.17 -17.58 14.84
CA PHE A 6 14.11 -17.58 13.86
C PHE A 6 13.43 -18.96 13.92
N PRO A 7 12.11 -19.04 14.12
CA PRO A 7 11.44 -20.28 13.83
C PRO A 7 11.89 -20.67 12.42
N GLU A 8 12.28 -21.93 12.23
CA GLU A 8 12.39 -22.45 10.87
C GLU A 8 11.10 -22.04 10.19
N LEU A 9 11.18 -21.10 9.24
CA LEU A 9 10.03 -20.73 8.41
C LEU A 9 9.78 -21.90 7.48
N SER A 10 9.19 -22.96 8.06
CA SER A 10 9.18 -24.31 7.52
C SER A 10 8.15 -24.48 6.42
N ALA A 11 7.36 -23.48 6.09
CA ALA A 11 6.20 -23.82 5.29
C ALA A 11 5.64 -22.74 4.36
N TYR A 12 6.47 -22.10 3.55
CA TYR A 12 5.86 -21.66 2.30
C TYR A 12 5.82 -22.86 1.35
N ARG A 13 4.63 -23.48 1.28
CA ARG A 13 4.36 -24.72 0.56
C ARG A 13 4.63 -24.67 -0.94
N TYR A 14 4.71 -23.46 -1.48
CA TYR A 14 4.81 -23.19 -2.90
C TYR A 14 6.18 -22.61 -3.25
N SER A 15 7.18 -23.45 -3.17
CA SER A 15 8.53 -23.17 -3.63
C SER A 15 8.99 -24.25 -4.60
N CYS A 16 9.79 -23.88 -5.61
CA CYS A 16 10.36 -24.85 -6.52
C CYS A 16 11.56 -25.58 -5.88
N ASN A 17 11.92 -26.75 -6.42
CA ASN A 17 13.07 -27.53 -5.92
C ASN A 17 14.40 -27.08 -6.54
N ASP A 18 14.43 -26.07 -7.39
CA ASP A 18 15.64 -25.58 -8.05
C ASP A 18 16.49 -24.74 -7.09
N ALA A 19 17.61 -25.30 -6.66
CA ALA A 19 18.54 -24.64 -5.75
C ALA A 19 19.12 -23.33 -6.29
N SER A 20 19.13 -23.11 -7.62
CA SER A 20 19.59 -21.87 -8.24
C SER A 20 18.60 -20.71 -8.05
N LYS A 21 17.35 -21.01 -7.71
CA LYS A 21 16.29 -20.03 -7.44
C LYS A 21 16.19 -19.67 -5.94
N ARG A 22 17.30 -19.71 -5.21
CA ARG A 22 17.41 -19.28 -3.80
C ARG A 22 18.01 -17.90 -3.72
N TRP A 23 17.52 -17.11 -2.76
CA TRP A 23 18.15 -15.84 -2.43
C TRP A 23 18.27 -15.64 -0.92
N ALA A 24 19.28 -14.86 -0.54
CA ALA A 24 19.50 -14.49 0.84
C ALA A 24 18.59 -13.32 1.23
N VAL A 25 17.99 -13.41 2.42
CA VAL A 25 17.38 -12.25 3.09
C VAL A 25 18.39 -11.71 4.08
N GLU A 26 18.77 -10.46 3.91
CA GLU A 26 19.82 -9.81 4.69
C GLU A 26 19.21 -8.91 5.79
N ASN A 27 19.93 -8.80 6.90
CA ASN A 27 19.65 -7.73 7.87
C ASN A 27 20.31 -6.45 7.37
N PRO A 28 19.52 -5.44 6.96
CA PRO A 28 20.08 -4.23 6.38
C PRO A 28 20.87 -3.36 7.38
N ALA A 29 20.71 -3.60 8.70
CA ALA A 29 21.47 -2.87 9.72
C ALA A 29 22.90 -3.39 9.85
N THR A 30 23.15 -4.66 9.51
CA THR A 30 24.47 -5.31 9.70
C THR A 30 25.05 -5.89 8.42
N GLY A 31 24.28 -5.95 7.32
CA GLY A 31 24.67 -6.65 6.09
C GLY A 31 24.77 -8.18 6.23
N LYS A 32 24.39 -8.76 7.39
CA LYS A 32 24.45 -10.20 7.63
C LYS A 32 23.23 -10.92 7.07
N ILE A 33 23.43 -12.12 6.54
CA ILE A 33 22.34 -12.98 6.08
C ILE A 33 21.53 -13.47 7.30
N LEU A 34 20.21 -13.27 7.25
CA LEU A 34 19.27 -13.81 8.22
C LEU A 34 18.90 -15.25 7.89
N THR A 35 18.54 -15.50 6.64
CA THR A 35 18.16 -16.80 6.13
C THR A 35 18.19 -16.81 4.61
N THR A 36 17.88 -17.96 4.02
CA THR A 36 17.74 -18.13 2.56
C THR A 36 16.32 -18.56 2.23
N ILE A 37 15.70 -17.91 1.25
CA ILE A 37 14.35 -18.21 0.76
C ILE A 37 14.44 -18.92 -0.58
N GLN A 38 13.57 -19.90 -0.79
CA GLN A 38 13.38 -20.58 -2.06
C GLN A 38 12.26 -19.88 -2.87
N SER A 39 12.53 -19.52 -4.11
CA SER A 39 11.53 -18.96 -5.04
C SER A 39 10.50 -20.01 -5.45
N GLY A 40 9.29 -19.55 -5.73
CA GLY A 40 8.38 -20.26 -6.61
C GLY A 40 8.79 -20.14 -8.09
N ASP A 41 8.06 -20.86 -8.94
CA ASP A 41 8.09 -20.83 -10.40
C ASP A 41 6.68 -20.98 -10.98
N SER A 42 6.55 -21.10 -12.28
CA SER A 42 5.26 -21.24 -12.95
C SER A 42 4.44 -22.45 -12.48
N ASP A 43 5.11 -23.58 -12.18
CA ASP A 43 4.43 -24.81 -11.73
C ASP A 43 3.91 -24.66 -10.31
N THR A 44 4.69 -24.06 -9.43
CA THR A 44 4.27 -23.77 -8.05
C THR A 44 3.16 -22.74 -8.00
N VAL A 45 3.15 -21.74 -8.91
CA VAL A 45 2.05 -20.80 -9.09
C VAL A 45 0.78 -21.51 -9.54
N ASP A 46 0.84 -22.38 -10.57
CA ASP A 46 -0.32 -23.15 -11.03
C ASP A 46 -0.91 -24.00 -9.90
N ALA A 47 -0.05 -24.70 -9.14
CA ALA A 47 -0.47 -25.50 -7.99
C ALA A 47 -1.15 -24.66 -6.90
N ALA A 48 -0.60 -23.51 -6.55
CA ALA A 48 -1.17 -22.58 -5.57
C ALA A 48 -2.53 -22.03 -6.02
N VAL A 49 -2.65 -21.61 -7.29
CA VAL A 49 -3.88 -21.06 -7.83
C VAL A 49 -4.98 -22.10 -7.90
N ARG A 50 -4.67 -23.35 -8.31
CA ARG A 50 -5.65 -24.45 -8.33
C ARG A 50 -6.12 -24.83 -6.93
N ALA A 51 -5.22 -24.90 -5.96
CA ALA A 51 -5.58 -25.15 -4.56
C ALA A 51 -6.48 -24.04 -4.01
N SER A 52 -6.16 -22.76 -4.32
CA SER A 52 -6.97 -21.60 -3.97
C SER A 52 -8.35 -21.64 -4.62
N GLN A 53 -8.45 -22.08 -5.88
CA GLN A 53 -9.72 -22.24 -6.58
C GLN A 53 -10.62 -23.31 -5.92
N ILE A 54 -10.05 -24.44 -5.49
CA ILE A 54 -10.78 -25.47 -4.75
C ILE A 54 -11.24 -24.91 -3.40
N ALA A 55 -10.36 -24.19 -2.69
CA ALA A 55 -10.74 -23.54 -1.43
C ALA A 55 -11.85 -22.51 -1.61
N PHE A 56 -11.81 -21.75 -2.70
CA PHE A 56 -12.88 -20.81 -3.04
C PHE A 56 -14.23 -21.51 -3.20
N THR A 57 -14.31 -22.55 -4.04
CA THR A 57 -15.57 -23.19 -4.40
C THR A 57 -16.14 -24.05 -3.27
N GLU A 58 -15.28 -24.72 -2.49
CA GLU A 58 -15.73 -25.73 -1.52
C GLU A 58 -15.75 -25.23 -0.05
N ARG A 59 -14.94 -24.22 0.28
CA ARG A 59 -14.68 -23.87 1.70
C ARG A 59 -15.03 -22.44 2.06
N TRP A 60 -14.84 -21.47 1.12
CA TRP A 60 -14.95 -20.05 1.44
C TRP A 60 -16.19 -19.40 0.86
N ARG A 61 -16.50 -19.61 -0.43
CA ARG A 61 -17.71 -19.10 -1.06
C ARG A 61 -19.01 -19.60 -0.43
N PRO A 62 -19.11 -20.87 0.04
CA PRO A 62 -20.33 -21.36 0.70
C PRO A 62 -20.63 -20.72 2.06
N LEU A 63 -19.64 -20.07 2.69
CA LEU A 63 -19.84 -19.40 3.97
C LEU A 63 -20.74 -18.18 3.83
N THR A 64 -21.58 -17.97 4.82
CA THR A 64 -22.34 -16.72 4.97
C THR A 64 -21.42 -15.54 5.25
N ASN A 65 -21.90 -14.33 4.99
CA ASN A 65 -21.15 -13.11 5.34
C ASN A 65 -20.82 -13.03 6.84
N ALA A 66 -21.74 -13.51 7.71
CA ALA A 66 -21.54 -13.54 9.16
C ALA A 66 -20.43 -14.51 9.58
N GLU A 67 -20.32 -15.67 8.94
CA GLU A 67 -19.24 -16.63 9.19
C GLU A 67 -17.90 -16.06 8.74
N ARG A 68 -17.80 -15.44 7.55
CA ARG A 68 -16.59 -14.74 7.11
C ARG A 68 -16.19 -13.62 8.08
N ALA A 69 -17.15 -12.81 8.53
CA ALA A 69 -16.92 -11.78 9.55
C ALA A 69 -16.33 -12.38 10.85
N SER A 70 -16.83 -13.54 11.28
CA SER A 70 -16.29 -14.25 12.46
C SER A 70 -14.85 -14.70 12.24
N TYR A 71 -14.53 -15.28 11.07
CA TYR A 71 -13.15 -15.64 10.73
C TYR A 71 -12.20 -14.44 10.76
N LEU A 72 -12.59 -13.32 10.19
CA LEU A 72 -11.74 -12.12 10.17
C LEU A 72 -11.48 -11.56 11.57
N ARG A 73 -12.49 -11.57 12.45
CA ARG A 73 -12.29 -11.16 13.86
C ARG A 73 -11.31 -12.11 14.58
N ARG A 74 -11.45 -13.42 14.38
CA ARG A 74 -10.52 -14.41 14.93
C ARG A 74 -9.10 -14.25 14.37
N CYS A 75 -8.96 -13.89 13.09
CA CYS A 75 -7.67 -13.53 12.51
C CYS A 75 -7.05 -12.33 13.21
N ALA A 76 -7.83 -11.27 13.48
CA ALA A 76 -7.33 -10.10 14.21
C ALA A 76 -6.87 -10.46 15.63
N ASP A 77 -7.67 -11.28 16.36
CA ASP A 77 -7.33 -11.70 17.72
C ASP A 77 -6.07 -12.60 17.76
N GLU A 78 -5.87 -13.43 16.72
CA GLU A 78 -4.68 -14.26 16.62
C GLU A 78 -3.45 -13.43 16.27
N LEU A 79 -3.55 -12.53 15.27
CA LEU A 79 -2.47 -11.62 14.90
C LEU A 79 -2.02 -10.72 16.07
N GLU A 80 -2.96 -10.28 16.92
CA GLU A 80 -2.65 -9.46 18.10
C GLU A 80 -1.73 -10.17 19.10
N LYS A 81 -1.85 -11.48 19.24
CA LYS A 81 -0.97 -12.30 20.12
C LYS A 81 0.47 -12.35 19.59
N HIS A 82 0.66 -12.16 18.28
CA HIS A 82 1.95 -12.28 17.60
C HIS A 82 2.56 -10.92 17.21
N VAL A 83 2.03 -9.80 17.68
CA VAL A 83 2.49 -8.44 17.32
C VAL A 83 3.98 -8.24 17.56
N ASP A 84 4.50 -8.68 18.70
CA ASP A 84 5.93 -8.50 19.04
C ASP A 84 6.84 -9.37 18.16
N GLU A 85 6.42 -10.59 17.83
CA GLU A 85 7.12 -11.49 16.92
C GLU A 85 7.19 -10.93 15.50
N ILE A 86 6.04 -10.49 14.97
CA ILE A 86 5.95 -9.90 13.63
C ILE A 86 6.78 -8.61 13.54
N ALA A 87 6.70 -7.75 14.56
CA ALA A 87 7.47 -6.51 14.62
C ALA A 87 8.98 -6.76 14.70
N MET A 88 9.42 -7.80 15.43
CA MET A 88 10.82 -8.19 15.53
C MET A 88 11.33 -8.67 14.17
N LEU A 89 10.58 -9.53 13.50
CA LEU A 89 10.92 -10.05 12.18
C LEU A 89 11.03 -8.91 11.16
N LEU A 90 10.05 -8.01 11.16
CA LEU A 90 10.05 -6.82 10.30
C LEU A 90 11.25 -5.89 10.59
N CYS A 91 11.59 -5.65 11.86
CA CYS A 91 12.75 -4.86 12.23
C CYS A 91 14.04 -5.47 11.65
N LEU A 92 14.17 -6.79 11.69
CA LEU A 92 15.38 -7.49 11.25
C LEU A 92 15.52 -7.52 9.72
N GLU A 93 14.45 -7.78 8.97
CA GLU A 93 14.52 -7.88 7.49
C GLU A 93 14.39 -6.55 6.76
N ASN A 94 13.67 -5.57 7.35
CA ASN A 94 13.44 -4.26 6.74
C ASN A 94 14.37 -3.18 7.28
N GLY A 95 14.80 -3.30 8.54
CA GLY A 95 15.67 -2.33 9.21
C GLY A 95 14.97 -1.16 9.89
N LYS A 96 13.62 -1.07 9.88
CA LYS A 96 12.90 -0.02 10.63
C LYS A 96 13.01 -0.24 12.14
N PRO A 97 12.86 0.82 12.96
CA PRO A 97 12.85 0.67 14.41
C PRO A 97 11.75 -0.29 14.89
N PHE A 98 12.08 -1.15 15.85
CA PHE A 98 11.13 -2.15 16.41
C PHE A 98 9.85 -1.50 16.94
N GLN A 99 9.95 -0.36 17.62
CA GLN A 99 8.79 0.34 18.15
C GLN A 99 7.85 0.85 17.06
N ASP A 100 8.42 1.34 15.94
CA ASP A 100 7.63 1.77 14.78
C ASP A 100 6.94 0.58 14.13
N ALA A 101 7.66 -0.52 13.91
CA ALA A 101 7.10 -1.77 13.38
C ALA A 101 5.93 -2.27 14.25
N ARG A 102 6.11 -2.26 15.58
CA ARG A 102 5.11 -2.71 16.54
C ARG A 102 3.85 -1.83 16.54
N MET A 103 4.05 -0.51 16.64
CA MET A 103 2.94 0.44 16.82
C MET A 103 2.20 0.72 15.51
N PHE A 104 2.94 0.97 14.43
CA PHE A 104 2.33 1.36 13.16
C PHE A 104 1.98 0.16 12.29
N ASP A 105 2.95 -0.68 11.94
CA ASP A 105 2.71 -1.78 11.00
C ASP A 105 1.78 -2.85 11.58
N CYS A 106 2.14 -3.39 12.75
CA CYS A 106 1.37 -4.46 13.37
C CYS A 106 0.05 -3.96 13.96
N GLY A 107 0.05 -2.77 14.55
CA GLY A 107 -1.19 -2.14 15.04
C GLY A 107 -2.19 -1.89 13.92
N PHE A 108 -1.72 -1.44 12.75
CA PHE A 108 -2.57 -1.26 11.57
C PHE A 108 -3.08 -2.60 11.03
N LEU A 109 -2.22 -3.62 10.93
CA LEU A 109 -2.59 -4.96 10.50
C LEU A 109 -3.77 -5.53 11.32
N VAL A 110 -3.68 -5.47 12.63
CA VAL A 110 -4.75 -5.95 13.53
C VAL A 110 -6.03 -5.14 13.34
N ASN A 111 -5.91 -3.81 13.30
CA ASN A 111 -7.05 -2.92 13.17
C ASN A 111 -7.79 -3.09 11.84
N ILE A 112 -7.08 -3.34 10.73
CA ILE A 112 -7.72 -3.52 9.43
C ILE A 112 -8.51 -4.83 9.35
N PHE A 113 -8.00 -5.91 9.97
CA PHE A 113 -8.76 -7.16 10.10
C PHE A 113 -10.00 -6.98 10.98
N ARG A 114 -9.92 -6.22 12.08
CA ARG A 114 -11.09 -5.86 12.91
C ARG A 114 -12.11 -5.04 12.15
N PHE A 115 -11.66 -4.05 11.39
CA PHE A 115 -12.51 -3.18 10.59
C PHE A 115 -13.31 -3.98 9.54
N PHE A 116 -12.62 -4.75 8.69
CA PHE A 116 -13.29 -5.56 7.67
C PHE A 116 -14.06 -6.73 8.26
N GLY A 117 -13.66 -7.30 9.40
CA GLY A 117 -14.43 -8.24 10.20
C GLY A 117 -15.73 -7.65 10.76
N GLY A 118 -15.77 -6.33 10.96
CA GLY A 118 -16.97 -5.57 11.30
C GLY A 118 -17.85 -5.23 10.10
N LEU A 119 -17.34 -5.27 8.88
CA LEU A 119 -18.04 -4.87 7.66
C LEU A 119 -18.49 -6.02 6.76
N ALA A 120 -17.91 -7.21 6.90
CA ALA A 120 -18.14 -8.33 5.97
C ALA A 120 -19.62 -8.71 5.83
N ASP A 121 -20.41 -8.59 6.92
CA ASP A 121 -21.85 -8.86 6.94
C ASP A 121 -22.71 -7.61 6.67
N LYS A 122 -22.11 -6.51 6.26
CA LYS A 122 -22.78 -5.21 6.04
C LYS A 122 -22.66 -4.68 4.62
N LEU A 123 -22.13 -5.48 3.69
CA LEU A 123 -22.09 -5.09 2.27
C LEU A 123 -23.53 -5.00 1.76
N PRO A 124 -24.01 -3.80 1.37
CA PRO A 124 -25.40 -3.60 0.99
C PRO A 124 -25.67 -4.14 -0.41
N SER A 125 -26.86 -4.73 -0.59
CA SER A 125 -27.48 -4.94 -1.91
C SER A 125 -28.45 -3.81 -2.20
N GLN A 126 -28.65 -3.48 -3.46
CA GLN A 126 -29.60 -2.44 -3.89
C GLN A 126 -30.85 -3.10 -4.46
N PHE A 127 -32.02 -2.53 -4.15
CA PHE A 127 -33.29 -2.95 -4.72
C PHE A 127 -33.95 -1.74 -5.39
N TYR A 128 -34.41 -1.97 -6.64
CA TYR A 128 -35.14 -0.98 -7.42
C TYR A 128 -36.50 -1.53 -7.83
N ASP A 129 -37.56 -0.85 -7.43
CA ASP A 129 -38.91 -1.05 -7.96
C ASP A 129 -39.09 -0.17 -9.22
N ARG A 130 -39.37 -0.82 -10.36
CA ARG A 130 -39.58 -0.18 -11.67
C ARG A 130 -41.01 -0.40 -12.19
N GLY A 131 -41.93 -0.70 -11.30
CA GLY A 131 -43.30 -0.99 -11.65
C GLY A 131 -43.50 -2.41 -12.19
N SER A 132 -43.21 -2.66 -13.47
CA SER A 132 -43.32 -4.00 -14.06
C SER A 132 -42.18 -4.95 -13.71
N LEU A 133 -41.02 -4.40 -13.27
CA LEU A 133 -39.81 -5.15 -12.93
C LEU A 133 -39.29 -4.77 -11.53
N TYR A 134 -38.86 -5.77 -10.79
CA TYR A 134 -37.95 -5.63 -9.66
C TYR A 134 -36.52 -5.89 -10.11
N THR A 135 -35.61 -5.00 -9.74
CA THR A 135 -34.19 -5.21 -9.99
C THR A 135 -33.44 -5.22 -8.66
N THR A 136 -32.74 -6.32 -8.40
CA THR A 136 -31.82 -6.44 -7.26
C THR A 136 -30.38 -6.39 -7.78
N VAL A 137 -29.54 -5.53 -7.23
CA VAL A 137 -28.11 -5.54 -7.50
C VAL A 137 -27.40 -6.23 -6.33
N ILE A 138 -26.80 -7.37 -6.61
CA ILE A 138 -26.02 -8.14 -5.65
C ILE A 138 -24.53 -8.01 -5.97
N HIS A 139 -23.69 -8.19 -4.96
CA HIS A 139 -22.23 -8.15 -5.08
C HIS A 139 -21.67 -9.56 -4.91
N GLU A 140 -21.02 -10.09 -5.95
CA GLU A 140 -20.43 -11.43 -5.95
C GLU A 140 -18.90 -11.34 -5.86
N PRO A 141 -18.21 -12.28 -5.15
CA PRO A 141 -16.76 -12.34 -5.17
C PRO A 141 -16.21 -12.65 -6.56
N PHE A 142 -15.00 -12.21 -6.85
CA PHE A 142 -14.28 -12.54 -8.09
C PHE A 142 -13.86 -14.01 -8.12
N GLY A 143 -13.37 -14.56 -7.02
CA GLY A 143 -12.80 -15.90 -6.92
C GLY A 143 -11.38 -15.87 -6.37
N VAL A 144 -10.41 -16.42 -7.11
CA VAL A 144 -8.99 -16.34 -6.73
C VAL A 144 -8.45 -14.96 -7.07
N CYS A 145 -7.93 -14.27 -6.07
CA CYS A 145 -7.33 -12.96 -6.18
C CYS A 145 -5.85 -13.00 -5.78
N VAL A 146 -5.08 -12.02 -6.28
CA VAL A 146 -3.64 -11.94 -6.07
C VAL A 146 -3.25 -10.58 -5.53
N GLY A 147 -2.35 -10.55 -4.53
CA GLY A 147 -1.68 -9.36 -4.03
C GLY A 147 -0.18 -9.43 -4.21
N ILE A 148 0.39 -8.48 -4.98
CA ILE A 148 1.83 -8.33 -5.15
C ILE A 148 2.26 -7.16 -4.28
N LEU A 149 3.12 -7.46 -3.29
CA LEU A 149 3.46 -6.54 -2.21
C LEU A 149 4.87 -5.97 -2.34
N PRO A 150 5.11 -4.72 -1.92
CA PRO A 150 6.43 -4.14 -1.77
C PRO A 150 7.04 -4.53 -0.41
N PHE A 151 8.25 -4.06 -0.16
CA PHE A 151 9.04 -4.34 1.04
C PHE A 151 8.85 -3.36 2.20
N ASN A 152 8.27 -2.18 1.96
CA ASN A 152 8.35 -1.05 2.90
C ASN A 152 7.36 -1.11 4.07
N TRP A 153 6.17 -1.71 3.85
CA TRP A 153 5.11 -1.88 4.85
C TRP A 153 4.45 -3.26 4.76
N PRO A 154 5.20 -4.37 4.90
CA PRO A 154 4.68 -5.71 4.68
C PRO A 154 3.38 -6.04 5.44
N PRO A 155 3.25 -5.75 6.77
CA PRO A 155 2.01 -6.01 7.49
C PRO A 155 0.83 -5.17 6.99
N ILE A 156 1.04 -3.88 6.72
CA ILE A 156 0.00 -2.96 6.27
C ILE A 156 -0.55 -3.39 4.91
N HIS A 157 0.32 -3.67 3.96
CA HIS A 157 -0.09 -4.12 2.62
C HIS A 157 -0.74 -5.51 2.65
N THR A 158 -0.25 -6.42 3.50
CA THR A 158 -0.88 -7.72 3.70
C THR A 158 -2.32 -7.55 4.19
N GLY A 159 -2.51 -6.80 5.28
CA GLY A 159 -3.84 -6.56 5.83
C GLY A 159 -4.75 -5.80 4.88
N GLY A 160 -4.23 -4.72 4.26
CA GLY A 160 -4.98 -3.83 3.38
C GLY A 160 -5.55 -4.50 2.13
N LYS A 161 -4.87 -5.52 1.62
CA LYS A 161 -5.35 -6.28 0.46
C LYS A 161 -6.13 -7.52 0.86
N LEU A 162 -5.62 -8.26 1.85
CA LEU A 162 -6.16 -9.55 2.24
C LEU A 162 -7.50 -9.44 2.96
N ALA A 163 -7.60 -8.58 3.98
CA ALA A 163 -8.79 -8.51 4.81
C ALA A 163 -10.06 -8.12 4.02
N PRO A 164 -10.07 -7.09 3.15
CA PRO A 164 -11.24 -6.77 2.33
C PRO A 164 -11.56 -7.85 1.29
N ALA A 165 -10.55 -8.48 0.69
CA ALA A 165 -10.75 -9.55 -0.28
C ALA A 165 -11.44 -10.78 0.36
N LEU A 166 -11.00 -11.17 1.56
CA LEU A 166 -11.62 -12.25 2.33
C LEU A 166 -13.05 -11.87 2.79
N ALA A 167 -13.24 -10.64 3.26
CA ALA A 167 -14.55 -10.13 3.65
C ALA A 167 -15.56 -10.22 2.49
N ALA A 168 -15.12 -9.86 1.29
CA ALA A 168 -15.91 -9.95 0.06
C ALA A 168 -16.16 -11.38 -0.42
N GLY A 169 -15.49 -12.40 0.16
CA GLY A 169 -15.66 -13.82 -0.15
C GLY A 169 -14.67 -14.40 -1.14
N ASN A 170 -13.58 -13.69 -1.48
CA ASN A 170 -12.51 -14.19 -2.34
C ASN A 170 -11.51 -15.05 -1.56
N THR A 171 -10.75 -15.90 -2.26
CA THR A 171 -9.50 -16.48 -1.78
C THR A 171 -8.33 -15.67 -2.29
N PHE A 172 -7.16 -15.78 -1.63
CA PHE A 172 -6.10 -14.82 -1.87
C PHE A 172 -4.70 -15.43 -1.87
N ILE A 173 -3.88 -15.03 -2.85
CA ILE A 173 -2.49 -15.43 -2.94
C ILE A 173 -1.62 -14.17 -2.84
N LEU A 174 -0.67 -14.17 -1.92
CA LEU A 174 0.28 -13.08 -1.68
C LEU A 174 1.64 -13.38 -2.31
N LYS A 175 2.19 -12.41 -3.04
CA LYS A 175 3.59 -12.40 -3.47
C LYS A 175 4.31 -11.30 -2.71
N PRO A 176 5.14 -11.63 -1.71
CA PRO A 176 5.86 -10.64 -0.90
C PRO A 176 6.97 -9.94 -1.69
N GLY A 177 7.39 -8.76 -1.22
CA GLY A 177 8.60 -8.09 -1.69
C GLY A 177 9.84 -8.95 -1.41
N GLU A 178 10.78 -8.96 -2.32
CA GLU A 178 11.97 -9.82 -2.25
C GLU A 178 12.88 -9.46 -1.08
N GLN A 179 12.91 -8.19 -0.70
CA GLN A 179 13.77 -7.67 0.36
C GLN A 179 13.21 -7.94 1.77
N ALA A 180 11.89 -8.11 1.90
CA ALA A 180 11.22 -8.32 3.17
C ALA A 180 10.08 -9.35 3.05
N PRO A 181 10.38 -10.61 2.71
CA PRO A 181 9.38 -11.66 2.54
C PRO A 181 8.97 -12.35 3.84
N LEU A 182 9.86 -12.37 4.86
CA LEU A 182 9.69 -13.22 6.04
C LEU A 182 8.47 -12.82 6.87
N THR A 183 8.26 -11.53 7.04
CA THR A 183 7.10 -11.00 7.77
C THR A 183 5.78 -11.41 7.12
N VAL A 184 5.67 -11.34 5.77
CA VAL A 184 4.47 -11.75 5.05
C VAL A 184 4.24 -13.24 5.17
N ILE A 185 5.28 -14.05 5.01
CA ILE A 185 5.23 -15.51 5.16
C ILE A 185 4.71 -15.85 6.57
N ARG A 186 5.29 -15.22 7.60
CA ARG A 186 4.88 -15.48 8.98
C ARG A 186 3.44 -15.08 9.28
N ILE A 187 2.99 -13.95 8.76
CA ILE A 187 1.58 -13.53 8.88
C ILE A 187 0.66 -14.59 8.25
N VAL A 188 0.99 -15.09 7.05
CA VAL A 188 0.19 -16.13 6.41
C VAL A 188 0.16 -17.42 7.22
N GLU A 189 1.30 -17.88 7.77
CA GLU A 189 1.35 -19.06 8.65
C GLU A 189 0.43 -18.92 9.88
N ILE A 190 0.43 -17.75 10.52
CA ILE A 190 -0.47 -17.46 11.65
C ILE A 190 -1.93 -17.55 11.21
N LEU A 191 -2.26 -16.96 10.06
CA LEU A 191 -3.64 -16.95 9.51
C LEU A 191 -4.10 -18.34 9.06
N GLU A 192 -3.21 -19.19 8.57
CA GLU A 192 -3.52 -20.59 8.23
C GLU A 192 -3.98 -21.42 9.46
N GLY A 193 -3.57 -21.03 10.66
CA GLY A 193 -4.06 -21.61 11.91
C GLY A 193 -5.53 -21.25 12.24
N VAL A 194 -6.08 -20.24 11.57
CA VAL A 194 -7.45 -19.74 11.82
C VAL A 194 -8.36 -20.00 10.64
N LEU A 195 -7.89 -19.77 9.41
CA LEU A 195 -8.66 -19.87 8.17
C LEU A 195 -8.76 -21.30 7.65
N PRO A 196 -9.78 -21.65 6.88
CA PRO A 196 -9.79 -22.92 6.18
C PRO A 196 -8.61 -23.06 5.22
N LYS A 197 -8.15 -24.29 5.04
CA LYS A 197 -6.98 -24.61 4.22
C LYS A 197 -7.06 -23.98 2.81
N ASP A 198 -5.95 -23.41 2.34
CA ASP A 198 -5.75 -22.82 1.02
C ASP A 198 -6.63 -21.59 0.68
N VAL A 199 -7.33 -21.01 1.68
CA VAL A 199 -8.06 -19.74 1.52
C VAL A 199 -7.09 -18.57 1.36
N VAL A 200 -5.98 -18.60 2.08
CA VAL A 200 -4.85 -17.66 1.95
C VAL A 200 -3.59 -18.46 1.70
N GLN A 201 -2.76 -17.96 0.80
CA GLN A 201 -1.49 -18.59 0.47
C GLN A 201 -0.42 -17.53 0.21
N VAL A 202 0.85 -17.92 0.29
CA VAL A 202 1.99 -17.08 -0.06
C VAL A 202 2.90 -17.81 -1.04
N VAL A 203 3.27 -17.13 -2.14
CA VAL A 203 4.22 -17.63 -3.13
C VAL A 203 5.37 -16.63 -3.24
N PRO A 204 6.50 -16.86 -2.55
CA PRO A 204 7.68 -16.04 -2.70
C PRO A 204 8.27 -16.17 -4.10
N GLY A 205 8.85 -15.10 -4.62
CA GLY A 205 9.43 -15.14 -5.96
C GLY A 205 10.48 -14.07 -6.17
N LEU A 206 11.55 -14.45 -6.85
CA LEU A 206 12.62 -13.57 -7.28
C LEU A 206 12.36 -13.13 -8.74
N GLY A 207 12.51 -11.83 -9.01
CA GLY A 207 12.30 -11.28 -10.35
C GLY A 207 10.85 -11.33 -10.84
N PRO A 208 10.63 -11.25 -12.17
CA PRO A 208 9.30 -11.12 -12.76
C PRO A 208 8.54 -12.45 -12.95
N GLU A 209 9.18 -13.61 -12.81
CA GLU A 209 8.59 -14.91 -13.17
C GLU A 209 7.30 -15.19 -12.40
N VAL A 210 7.36 -15.17 -11.06
CA VAL A 210 6.20 -15.44 -10.20
C VAL A 210 5.11 -14.38 -10.33
N PRO A 211 5.41 -13.06 -10.28
CA PRO A 211 4.40 -12.04 -10.54
C PRO A 211 3.71 -12.20 -11.89
N GLN A 212 4.47 -12.46 -12.96
CA GLN A 212 3.91 -12.64 -14.30
C GLN A 212 3.02 -13.87 -14.38
N ALA A 213 3.48 -15.02 -13.86
CA ALA A 213 2.70 -16.26 -13.83
C ALA A 213 1.38 -16.08 -13.06
N LEU A 214 1.40 -15.36 -11.91
CA LEU A 214 0.19 -15.05 -11.16
C LEU A 214 -0.78 -14.16 -11.92
N VAL A 215 -0.29 -13.10 -12.57
CA VAL A 215 -1.13 -12.14 -13.30
C VAL A 215 -1.77 -12.73 -14.54
N THR A 216 -1.05 -13.61 -15.25
CA THR A 216 -1.53 -14.24 -16.50
C THR A 216 -2.32 -15.53 -16.26
N HIS A 217 -2.40 -16.03 -15.04
CA HIS A 217 -3.06 -17.32 -14.78
C HIS A 217 -4.58 -17.22 -15.01
N PRO A 218 -5.20 -18.12 -15.80
CA PRO A 218 -6.61 -18.01 -16.23
C PRO A 218 -7.63 -18.08 -15.08
N LEU A 219 -7.26 -18.68 -13.95
CA LEU A 219 -8.13 -18.74 -12.76
C LEU A 219 -7.96 -17.53 -11.84
N VAL A 220 -6.95 -16.67 -12.01
CA VAL A 220 -6.83 -15.41 -11.28
C VAL A 220 -7.80 -14.40 -11.88
N LYS A 221 -8.63 -13.79 -11.04
CA LYS A 221 -9.76 -12.95 -11.46
C LYS A 221 -9.61 -11.49 -11.05
N LYS A 222 -8.69 -11.17 -10.14
CA LYS A 222 -8.33 -9.79 -9.77
C LYS A 222 -6.92 -9.74 -9.23
N VAL A 223 -6.23 -8.64 -9.54
CA VAL A 223 -4.86 -8.35 -9.08
C VAL A 223 -4.86 -7.04 -8.30
N SER A 224 -4.17 -7.01 -7.17
CA SER A 224 -3.79 -5.77 -6.50
C SER A 224 -2.27 -5.70 -6.40
N PHE A 225 -1.72 -4.61 -6.88
CA PHE A 225 -0.28 -4.37 -6.91
C PHE A 225 0.06 -3.10 -6.12
N THR A 226 1.08 -3.18 -5.28
CA THR A 226 1.73 -2.00 -4.70
C THR A 226 3.23 -2.06 -4.98
N GLY A 227 3.78 -0.98 -5.53
CA GLY A 227 5.21 -0.92 -5.87
C GLY A 227 5.57 0.30 -6.71
N SER A 228 6.66 0.19 -7.49
CA SER A 228 7.08 1.29 -8.37
C SER A 228 6.12 1.50 -9.53
N THR A 229 6.02 2.74 -10.01
CA THR A 229 5.19 3.11 -11.16
C THR A 229 5.53 2.29 -12.41
N ALA A 230 6.80 2.05 -12.68
CA ALA A 230 7.22 1.24 -13.83
C ALA A 230 6.74 -0.22 -13.73
N ALA A 231 6.86 -0.83 -12.55
CA ALA A 231 6.38 -2.21 -12.31
C ALA A 231 4.85 -2.27 -12.35
N GLY A 232 4.14 -1.28 -11.77
CA GLY A 232 2.68 -1.20 -11.84
C GLY A 232 2.16 -1.08 -13.26
N ALA A 233 2.80 -0.25 -14.10
CA ALA A 233 2.48 -0.16 -15.52
C ALA A 233 2.70 -1.48 -16.26
N ALA A 234 3.73 -2.26 -15.91
CA ALA A 234 3.94 -3.60 -16.46
C ALA A 234 2.85 -4.59 -16.03
N VAL A 235 2.49 -4.59 -14.75
CA VAL A 235 1.37 -5.41 -14.22
C VAL A 235 0.06 -5.07 -14.91
N ALA A 236 -0.26 -3.78 -15.06
CA ALA A 236 -1.48 -3.34 -15.75
C ALA A 236 -1.54 -3.81 -17.22
N ARG A 237 -0.43 -3.67 -17.97
CA ARG A 237 -0.35 -4.19 -19.36
C ARG A 237 -0.59 -5.69 -19.41
N THR A 238 0.09 -6.45 -18.55
CA THR A 238 -0.05 -7.91 -18.49
C THR A 238 -1.48 -8.32 -18.10
N ALA A 239 -2.09 -7.65 -17.13
CA ALA A 239 -3.45 -7.92 -16.70
C ALA A 239 -4.49 -7.59 -17.80
N SER A 240 -4.22 -6.57 -18.62
CA SER A 240 -5.13 -6.18 -19.72
C SER A 240 -5.24 -7.24 -20.82
N ASP A 241 -4.19 -8.03 -21.05
CA ASP A 241 -4.21 -9.12 -22.04
C ASP A 241 -5.27 -10.20 -21.71
N SER A 242 -5.57 -10.37 -20.41
CA SER A 242 -6.59 -11.30 -19.90
C SER A 242 -7.87 -10.60 -19.43
N ILE A 243 -7.98 -9.28 -19.61
CA ILE A 243 -9.08 -8.44 -19.11
C ILE A 243 -9.27 -8.63 -17.59
N THR A 244 -8.17 -8.90 -16.87
CA THR A 244 -8.19 -9.08 -15.42
C THR A 244 -8.16 -7.71 -14.73
N PRO A 245 -9.17 -7.32 -13.90
CA PRO A 245 -9.17 -6.06 -13.20
C PRO A 245 -7.99 -5.94 -12.26
N ALA A 246 -7.35 -4.77 -12.26
CA ALA A 246 -6.22 -4.46 -11.38
C ALA A 246 -6.53 -3.24 -10.51
N VAL A 247 -5.95 -3.22 -9.30
CA VAL A 247 -5.82 -2.04 -8.43
C VAL A 247 -4.34 -1.77 -8.27
N LEU A 248 -3.94 -0.53 -8.45
CA LEU A 248 -2.53 -0.13 -8.43
C LEU A 248 -2.32 0.97 -7.38
N GLU A 249 -1.46 0.69 -6.41
CA GLU A 249 -0.92 1.65 -5.46
C GLU A 249 0.57 1.85 -5.75
N LEU A 250 0.93 3.04 -6.24
CA LEU A 250 2.25 3.29 -6.81
C LEU A 250 3.01 4.37 -6.04
N GLY A 251 4.08 4.86 -6.65
CA GLY A 251 4.94 5.86 -6.05
C GLY A 251 4.30 7.22 -5.81
N GLY A 252 5.03 8.09 -5.12
CA GLY A 252 4.62 9.45 -4.84
C GLY A 252 5.81 10.40 -4.78
N LYS A 253 5.57 11.67 -5.13
CA LYS A 253 6.48 12.79 -4.92
C LYS A 253 5.73 13.90 -4.19
N ASN A 254 5.32 13.59 -2.99
CA ASN A 254 4.32 14.34 -2.24
C ASN A 254 4.85 15.68 -1.73
N ALA A 255 3.99 16.69 -1.77
CA ALA A 255 4.30 18.03 -1.29
C ALA A 255 3.77 18.27 0.12
N LEU A 256 4.59 18.86 1.00
CA LEU A 256 4.17 19.48 2.24
C LEU A 256 4.34 20.99 2.09
N VAL A 257 3.23 21.71 2.08
CA VAL A 257 3.16 23.17 1.84
C VAL A 257 3.00 23.91 3.15
N VAL A 258 3.85 24.90 3.40
CA VAL A 258 3.84 25.71 4.63
C VAL A 258 3.69 27.18 4.28
N PHE A 259 2.53 27.74 4.59
CA PHE A 259 2.26 29.18 4.47
C PHE A 259 2.84 29.94 5.67
N ASN A 260 3.07 31.23 5.50
CA ASN A 260 3.67 32.12 6.52
C ASN A 260 2.82 32.29 7.78
N ASP A 261 1.51 32.03 7.67
CA ASP A 261 0.55 32.10 8.78
C ASP A 261 0.39 30.75 9.53
N ALA A 262 1.14 29.70 9.15
CA ALA A 262 1.04 28.39 9.76
C ALA A 262 1.54 28.34 11.20
N ASN A 263 1.09 27.33 11.95
CA ASN A 263 1.79 26.97 13.19
C ASN A 263 3.19 26.43 12.84
N PHE A 264 4.18 27.30 12.95
CA PHE A 264 5.55 27.06 12.50
C PHE A 264 6.18 25.80 13.08
N ASP A 265 6.09 25.61 14.41
CA ASP A 265 6.71 24.45 15.08
C ASP A 265 5.98 23.14 14.73
N ALA A 266 4.67 23.18 14.55
CA ALA A 266 3.92 22.01 14.11
C ALA A 266 4.30 21.62 12.67
N ALA A 267 4.45 22.61 11.77
CA ALA A 267 4.86 22.38 10.40
C ALA A 267 6.28 21.82 10.29
N VAL A 268 7.23 22.32 11.09
CA VAL A 268 8.60 21.78 11.14
C VAL A 268 8.62 20.32 11.61
N ARG A 269 7.85 19.99 12.66
CA ARG A 269 7.75 18.60 13.16
C ARG A 269 7.15 17.68 12.09
N ALA A 270 6.07 18.10 11.44
CA ALA A 270 5.45 17.32 10.39
C ALA A 270 6.37 17.15 9.16
N ALA A 271 7.16 18.17 8.82
CA ALA A 271 8.15 18.09 7.74
C ALA A 271 9.27 17.07 8.06
N LEU A 272 9.76 17.08 9.30
CA LEU A 272 10.76 16.10 9.74
C LEU A 272 10.20 14.67 9.71
N GLU A 273 9.01 14.46 10.28
CA GLU A 273 8.32 13.17 10.29
C GLU A 273 8.04 12.73 8.85
N GLY A 274 7.45 13.59 8.03
CA GLY A 274 7.05 13.27 6.67
C GLY A 274 8.21 12.92 5.74
N ALA A 275 9.38 13.47 5.97
CA ALA A 275 10.57 13.20 5.18
C ALA A 275 11.30 11.92 5.60
N PHE A 276 11.36 11.62 6.90
CA PHE A 276 12.31 10.61 7.40
C PHE A 276 11.67 9.43 8.14
N PHE A 277 10.37 9.48 8.47
CA PHE A 277 9.65 8.33 9.00
C PHE A 277 9.79 7.13 8.05
N ASN A 278 9.93 5.92 8.60
CA ASN A 278 10.26 4.71 7.84
C ASN A 278 11.46 4.89 6.90
N LYS A 279 12.49 5.65 7.32
CA LYS A 279 13.71 5.91 6.52
C LYS A 279 13.45 6.65 5.20
N GLY A 280 12.29 7.30 5.06
CA GLY A 280 11.81 7.87 3.81
C GLY A 280 11.39 6.81 2.76
N GLU A 281 11.40 5.53 3.08
CA GLU A 281 10.89 4.44 2.24
C GLU A 281 9.37 4.31 2.41
N ALA A 282 8.66 5.38 2.09
CA ALA A 282 7.21 5.47 2.16
C ALA A 282 6.66 6.16 0.91
N CYS A 283 5.63 5.57 0.30
CA CYS A 283 4.94 6.18 -0.83
C CYS A 283 4.28 7.52 -0.45
N THR A 284 3.91 7.69 0.82
CA THR A 284 3.34 8.91 1.39
C THR A 284 4.38 9.91 1.88
N ALA A 285 5.70 9.62 1.81
CA ALA A 285 6.74 10.53 2.29
C ALA A 285 6.61 11.91 1.64
N THR A 286 6.61 12.97 2.46
CA THR A 286 6.62 14.35 1.97
C THR A 286 8.05 14.78 1.65
N SER A 287 8.61 14.18 0.61
CA SER A 287 9.99 14.41 0.19
C SER A 287 10.19 15.77 -0.47
N ARG A 288 9.10 16.50 -0.84
CA ARG A 288 9.11 17.89 -1.28
C ARG A 288 8.46 18.77 -0.20
N ILE A 289 9.22 19.66 0.39
CA ILE A 289 8.75 20.63 1.36
C ILE A 289 8.73 22.01 0.69
N LEU A 290 7.54 22.57 0.50
CA LEU A 290 7.32 23.87 -0.12
C LEU A 290 7.07 24.88 0.98
N VAL A 291 7.88 25.92 1.08
CA VAL A 291 7.83 26.90 2.18
C VAL A 291 7.67 28.29 1.62
N GLN A 292 6.69 29.05 2.13
CA GLN A 292 6.47 30.42 1.70
C GLN A 292 7.69 31.28 2.02
N ARG A 293 8.08 32.15 1.07
CA ARG A 293 9.37 32.83 1.02
C ARG A 293 9.71 33.62 2.27
N GLU A 294 8.71 34.24 2.92
CA GLU A 294 8.90 35.07 4.10
C GLU A 294 9.39 34.31 5.33
N ILE A 295 9.11 33.01 5.39
CA ILE A 295 9.54 32.15 6.54
C ILE A 295 10.60 31.12 6.15
N TYR A 296 11.03 31.10 4.87
CA TYR A 296 11.85 30.05 4.29
C TYR A 296 13.17 29.82 5.06
N GLU A 297 13.98 30.86 5.26
CA GLU A 297 15.29 30.72 5.91
C GLU A 297 15.18 30.20 7.35
N ASN A 298 14.22 30.74 8.11
CA ASN A 298 13.97 30.30 9.47
C ASN A 298 13.48 28.85 9.52
N PHE A 299 12.63 28.46 8.57
CA PHE A 299 12.11 27.10 8.46
C PHE A 299 13.21 26.11 8.12
N VAL A 300 14.04 26.41 7.11
CA VAL A 300 15.18 25.57 6.73
C VAL A 300 16.16 25.44 7.91
N ALA A 301 16.50 26.53 8.60
CA ALA A 301 17.40 26.49 9.76
C ALA A 301 16.87 25.60 10.90
N LYS A 302 15.58 25.72 11.22
CA LYS A 302 14.95 24.92 12.29
C LYS A 302 14.86 23.45 11.92
N LEU A 303 14.44 23.14 10.67
CA LEU A 303 14.36 21.78 10.15
C LEU A 303 15.73 21.12 10.09
N ALA A 304 16.75 21.85 9.60
CA ALA A 304 18.15 21.40 9.57
C ALA A 304 18.69 21.06 10.96
N ALA A 305 18.34 21.86 11.97
CA ALA A 305 18.69 21.56 13.37
C ALA A 305 18.04 20.24 13.85
N GLY A 306 16.79 19.97 13.43
CA GLY A 306 16.10 18.71 13.72
C GLY A 306 16.77 17.52 13.03
N VAL A 307 17.13 17.65 11.75
CA VAL A 307 17.80 16.58 10.98
C VAL A 307 19.13 16.17 11.62
N LYS A 308 19.92 17.13 12.10
CA LYS A 308 21.19 16.84 12.81
C LYS A 308 21.01 16.05 14.10
N GLN A 309 19.81 16.04 14.69
CA GLN A 309 19.50 15.28 15.91
C GLN A 309 18.98 13.86 15.64
N ILE A 310 18.73 13.51 14.38
CA ILE A 310 18.31 12.15 14.00
C ILE A 310 19.43 11.17 14.38
N LYS A 311 19.07 10.18 15.21
CA LYS A 311 19.94 9.07 15.58
C LYS A 311 19.71 7.93 14.61
N MET A 312 20.71 7.65 13.79
CA MET A 312 20.71 6.51 12.88
C MET A 312 21.35 5.31 13.56
N GLY A 313 20.79 4.12 13.34
CA GLY A 313 21.30 2.91 14.00
C GLY A 313 20.50 1.66 13.71
N ASN A 314 20.85 0.58 14.41
CA ASN A 314 20.09 -0.66 14.37
C ASN A 314 18.69 -0.44 14.96
N GLY A 315 17.65 -0.89 14.28
CA GLY A 315 16.26 -0.74 14.73
C GLY A 315 15.94 -1.46 16.05
N LEU A 316 16.79 -2.34 16.51
CA LEU A 316 16.66 -3.01 17.82
C LEU A 316 17.11 -2.09 18.99
N ASP A 317 17.90 -1.05 18.72
CA ASP A 317 18.20 -0.05 19.74
C ASP A 317 17.01 0.92 19.87
N SER A 318 16.43 0.99 21.07
CA SER A 318 15.29 1.85 21.38
C SER A 318 15.56 3.35 21.18
N LYS A 319 16.82 3.76 21.05
CA LYS A 319 17.24 5.13 20.77
C LYS A 319 17.34 5.46 19.29
N THR A 320 17.24 4.47 18.41
CA THR A 320 17.29 4.66 16.96
C THR A 320 16.02 5.35 16.48
N HIS A 321 16.19 6.45 15.74
CA HIS A 321 15.10 7.15 15.06
C HIS A 321 14.94 6.68 13.61
N VAL A 322 16.06 6.48 12.91
CA VAL A 322 16.08 6.10 11.49
C VAL A 322 17.04 4.92 11.30
N GLY A 323 16.54 3.84 10.75
CA GLY A 323 17.31 2.65 10.40
C GLY A 323 18.02 2.76 9.05
N PRO A 324 18.63 1.65 8.57
CA PRO A 324 19.26 1.57 7.25
C PRO A 324 18.20 1.53 6.12
N GLN A 325 18.60 1.76 4.89
CA GLN A 325 17.80 1.43 3.72
C GLN A 325 17.66 -0.09 3.56
N VAL A 326 16.60 -0.54 2.91
CA VAL A 326 16.28 -1.98 2.86
C VAL A 326 17.33 -2.84 2.16
N SER A 327 18.14 -2.28 1.26
CA SER A 327 19.12 -3.02 0.48
C SER A 327 20.33 -2.19 0.08
N LYS A 328 21.42 -2.87 -0.27
CA LYS A 328 22.62 -2.25 -0.81
C LYS A 328 22.36 -1.50 -2.13
N ALA A 329 21.42 -2.00 -2.94
CA ALA A 329 21.01 -1.33 -4.19
C ALA A 329 20.30 0.00 -3.89
N ALA A 330 19.40 0.03 -2.89
CA ALA A 330 18.75 1.25 -2.44
C ALA A 330 19.75 2.26 -1.87
N GLN A 331 20.69 1.79 -1.04
CA GLN A 331 21.78 2.62 -0.51
C GLN A 331 22.57 3.29 -1.64
N LYS A 332 23.04 2.51 -2.61
CA LYS A 332 23.83 3.01 -3.76
C LYS A 332 23.07 4.09 -4.52
N ARG A 333 21.81 3.81 -4.90
CA ARG A 333 20.95 4.73 -5.63
C ARG A 333 20.74 6.05 -4.88
N LEU A 334 20.53 6.01 -3.58
CA LEU A 334 20.32 7.22 -2.77
C LEU A 334 21.60 8.06 -2.63
N LEU A 335 22.77 7.42 -2.48
CA LEU A 335 24.05 8.13 -2.50
C LEU A 335 24.31 8.81 -3.86
N GLU A 336 23.87 8.19 -4.95
CA GLU A 336 23.89 8.79 -6.29
C GLU A 336 22.97 10.02 -6.37
N TYR A 337 21.75 9.97 -5.77
CA TYR A 337 20.84 11.13 -5.69
C TYR A 337 21.41 12.26 -4.82
N ILE A 338 22.12 11.96 -3.75
CA ILE A 338 22.80 12.99 -2.93
C ILE A 338 23.87 13.70 -3.81
N SER A 339 24.67 12.94 -4.53
CA SER A 339 25.68 13.51 -5.43
C SER A 339 25.04 14.29 -6.57
N LEU A 340 23.92 13.82 -7.12
CA LEU A 340 23.18 14.48 -8.18
C LEU A 340 22.63 15.83 -7.71
N GLY A 341 21.98 15.91 -6.56
CA GLY A 341 21.44 17.15 -6.03
C GLY A 341 22.51 18.23 -5.84
N GLN A 342 23.70 17.85 -5.36
CA GLN A 342 24.83 18.78 -5.28
C GLN A 342 25.31 19.26 -6.66
N LYS A 343 25.36 18.37 -7.66
CA LYS A 343 25.73 18.73 -9.03
C LYS A 343 24.70 19.64 -9.71
N GLU A 344 23.43 19.48 -9.37
CA GLU A 344 22.34 20.34 -9.84
C GLU A 344 22.33 21.71 -9.16
N GLY A 345 23.16 21.91 -8.12
CA GLY A 345 23.30 23.18 -7.42
C GLY A 345 22.50 23.30 -6.13
N ALA A 346 21.81 22.25 -5.70
CA ALA A 346 21.09 22.24 -4.43
C ALA A 346 22.08 22.25 -3.26
N ARG A 347 21.76 23.05 -2.25
CA ARG A 347 22.58 23.15 -1.03
C ARG A 347 22.18 22.08 -0.02
N ILE A 348 23.14 21.28 0.46
CA ILE A 348 22.88 20.41 1.62
C ILE A 348 22.76 21.30 2.87
N ALA A 349 21.54 21.45 3.38
CA ALA A 349 21.26 22.22 4.61
C ALA A 349 21.63 21.43 5.86
N ALA A 350 21.42 20.11 5.86
CA ALA A 350 21.82 19.23 6.94
C ALA A 350 21.94 17.79 6.50
N GLN A 351 22.77 17.05 7.23
CA GLN A 351 22.82 15.58 7.21
C GLN A 351 22.88 15.04 8.64
N ALA A 352 22.20 13.92 8.88
CA ALA A 352 22.36 13.15 10.10
C ALA A 352 23.71 12.39 10.07
N GLN A 353 24.24 12.14 11.25
CA GLN A 353 25.47 11.33 11.39
C GLN A 353 25.15 9.84 11.17
N LEU A 354 25.99 9.16 10.43
CA LEU A 354 25.95 7.70 10.31
C LEU A 354 26.21 7.03 11.66
N PRO A 355 25.71 5.81 11.89
CA PRO A 355 25.93 5.11 13.14
C PRO A 355 27.41 4.82 13.35
N SER A 356 27.86 5.00 14.59
CA SER A 356 29.23 4.69 15.01
C SER A 356 29.39 3.27 15.58
N ASP A 357 28.29 2.53 15.74
CA ASP A 357 28.30 1.15 16.20
C ASP A 357 29.03 0.26 15.19
N PRO A 358 30.10 -0.48 15.60
CA PRO A 358 30.83 -1.38 14.75
C PRO A 358 29.96 -2.46 14.08
N GLU A 359 28.86 -2.88 14.70
CA GLU A 359 27.93 -3.84 14.10
C GLU A 359 27.20 -3.28 12.88
N CYS A 360 27.05 -1.97 12.79
CA CYS A 360 26.41 -1.27 11.69
C CYS A 360 27.35 -0.97 10.50
N LYS A 361 28.63 -1.33 10.61
CA LYS A 361 29.66 -0.97 9.61
C LYS A 361 29.32 -1.39 8.18
N ASP A 362 28.77 -2.60 8.03
CA ASP A 362 28.41 -3.18 6.74
C ASP A 362 26.91 -2.98 6.39
N GLY A 363 26.19 -2.23 7.24
CA GLY A 363 24.78 -1.91 7.06
C GLY A 363 24.54 -0.90 5.91
N PHE A 364 23.34 -0.89 5.39
CA PHE A 364 22.97 -0.09 4.21
C PHE A 364 22.50 1.32 4.57
N PHE A 365 23.25 2.01 5.43
CA PHE A 365 22.91 3.35 5.91
C PHE A 365 23.17 4.42 4.85
N VAL A 366 22.24 5.37 4.77
CA VAL A 366 22.36 6.61 3.99
C VAL A 366 22.06 7.75 4.93
N PRO A 367 22.92 8.79 5.05
CA PRO A 367 22.66 9.89 5.96
C PRO A 367 21.33 10.57 5.60
N ALA A 368 20.43 10.74 6.57
CA ALA A 368 19.22 11.51 6.40
C ALA A 368 19.60 12.93 5.94
N THR A 369 19.26 13.27 4.69
CA THR A 369 19.78 14.45 3.98
C THR A 369 18.67 15.43 3.66
N LEU A 370 18.85 16.68 4.05
CA LEU A 370 17.97 17.80 3.71
C LEU A 370 18.67 18.71 2.70
N PHE A 371 18.07 18.84 1.52
CA PHE A 371 18.47 19.83 0.52
C PHE A 371 17.63 21.10 0.66
N ALA A 372 18.26 22.24 0.55
CA ALA A 372 17.64 23.56 0.43
C ALA A 372 18.00 24.22 -0.91
N ASP A 373 17.31 25.29 -1.25
CA ASP A 373 17.50 26.07 -2.47
C ASP A 373 17.30 25.21 -3.73
N VAL A 374 16.34 24.28 -3.64
CA VAL A 374 16.00 23.36 -4.72
C VAL A 374 15.05 24.05 -5.68
N SER A 375 15.41 24.10 -6.97
CA SER A 375 14.56 24.60 -8.04
C SER A 375 13.72 23.48 -8.66
N GLU A 376 12.62 23.85 -9.31
CA GLU A 376 11.61 22.93 -9.85
C GLU A 376 12.13 22.07 -11.01
N ASP A 377 13.17 22.50 -11.72
CA ASP A 377 13.80 21.80 -12.83
C ASP A 377 14.79 20.71 -12.40
N MET A 378 15.20 20.69 -11.13
CA MET A 378 16.11 19.68 -10.60
C MET A 378 15.43 18.31 -10.55
N ARG A 379 16.15 17.25 -10.91
CA ARG A 379 15.66 15.87 -10.83
C ARG A 379 15.27 15.47 -9.43
N ILE A 380 16.03 15.93 -8.41
CA ILE A 380 15.71 15.67 -7.01
C ILE A 380 14.39 16.31 -6.56
N ALA A 381 13.86 17.32 -7.29
CA ALA A 381 12.53 17.89 -7.05
C ALA A 381 11.41 17.08 -7.70
N ASN A 382 11.68 16.31 -8.75
CA ASN A 382 10.67 15.67 -9.60
C ASN A 382 10.63 14.15 -9.46
N GLU A 383 11.78 13.49 -9.28
CA GLU A 383 11.87 12.04 -9.22
C GLU A 383 11.63 11.50 -7.80
N GLU A 384 10.94 10.37 -7.71
CA GLU A 384 10.77 9.65 -6.45
C GLU A 384 12.10 9.03 -6.02
N MET A 385 12.69 9.53 -4.94
CA MET A 385 13.96 9.02 -4.40
C MET A 385 13.74 7.78 -3.53
N PHE A 386 12.61 7.68 -2.85
CA PHE A 386 12.20 6.58 -1.98
C PHE A 386 13.26 6.20 -0.94
N GLY A 387 13.59 7.15 -0.07
CA GLY A 387 14.60 7.02 0.98
C GLY A 387 14.87 8.31 1.73
N SER A 388 15.88 8.33 2.56
CA SER A 388 16.16 9.38 3.56
C SER A 388 16.67 10.70 2.94
N ILE A 389 16.01 11.23 1.93
CA ILE A 389 16.34 12.49 1.26
C ILE A 389 15.08 13.35 1.11
N ALA A 390 15.16 14.62 1.54
CA ALA A 390 14.10 15.60 1.37
C ALA A 390 14.64 16.89 0.76
N THR A 391 13.76 17.62 0.05
CA THR A 391 14.05 18.88 -0.63
C THR A 391 13.19 19.99 -0.08
N VAL A 392 13.75 21.20 0.04
CA VAL A 392 13.00 22.40 0.42
C VAL A 392 13.08 23.41 -0.73
N THR A 393 11.91 23.86 -1.19
CA THR A 393 11.74 24.80 -2.29
C THR A 393 10.93 26.01 -1.79
N PRO A 394 11.38 27.26 -2.00
CA PRO A 394 10.57 28.44 -1.67
C PRO A 394 9.48 28.67 -2.69
N PHE A 395 8.29 29.15 -2.25
CA PHE A 395 7.24 29.63 -3.14
C PHE A 395 6.80 31.05 -2.78
N GLY A 396 6.10 31.72 -3.69
CA GLY A 396 5.62 33.09 -3.52
C GLY A 396 4.25 33.16 -2.85
N ASP A 397 3.21 32.85 -3.58
CA ASP A 397 1.82 32.98 -3.19
C ASP A 397 1.05 31.65 -3.23
N PHE A 398 -0.27 31.70 -3.07
CA PHE A 398 -1.13 30.53 -3.08
C PHE A 398 -1.13 29.82 -4.44
N GLU A 399 -1.21 30.54 -5.53
CA GLU A 399 -1.25 30.04 -6.89
C GLU A 399 0.07 29.32 -7.24
N ASP A 400 1.18 29.89 -6.79
CA ASP A 400 2.51 29.30 -6.96
C ASP A 400 2.64 27.99 -6.17
N ALA A 401 2.17 27.98 -4.92
CA ALA A 401 2.15 26.77 -4.09
C ALA A 401 1.39 25.61 -4.73
N VAL A 402 0.19 25.88 -5.26
CA VAL A 402 -0.64 24.87 -5.95
C VAL A 402 0.02 24.41 -7.23
N ARG A 403 0.54 25.33 -8.04
CA ARG A 403 1.24 25.02 -9.28
C ARG A 403 2.44 24.11 -9.05
N ILE A 404 3.29 24.44 -8.08
CA ILE A 404 4.48 23.63 -7.73
C ILE A 404 4.04 22.27 -7.13
N ALA A 405 3.01 22.24 -6.30
CA ALA A 405 2.51 20.98 -5.75
C ALA A 405 2.06 20.01 -6.86
N ASN A 406 1.39 20.53 -7.90
CA ASN A 406 0.86 19.77 -9.03
C ASN A 406 1.86 19.50 -10.17
N SER A 407 3.07 20.06 -10.14
CA SER A 407 4.04 20.03 -11.25
C SER A 407 4.62 18.65 -11.56
N VAL A 408 4.36 17.66 -10.72
CA VAL A 408 4.86 16.29 -10.89
C VAL A 408 3.78 15.34 -11.41
N ASP A 409 4.20 14.25 -12.03
CA ASP A 409 3.29 13.22 -12.57
C ASP A 409 2.61 12.36 -11.48
N TYR A 410 2.99 12.53 -10.24
CA TYR A 410 2.44 11.83 -9.08
C TYR A 410 1.29 12.61 -8.43
N GLY A 411 0.43 11.90 -7.72
CA GLY A 411 -0.68 12.49 -6.99
C GLY A 411 -1.19 11.56 -5.87
N LEU A 412 -0.30 11.09 -4.97
CA LEU A 412 -0.72 10.22 -3.87
C LEU A 412 -1.22 11.06 -2.69
N THR A 413 -0.35 11.90 -2.12
CA THR A 413 -0.70 12.72 -0.97
C THR A 413 -0.23 14.15 -1.12
N ALA A 414 -0.90 15.06 -0.39
CA ALA A 414 -0.44 16.42 -0.17
C ALA A 414 -0.74 16.86 1.27
N VAL A 415 0.06 17.78 1.77
CA VAL A 415 -0.09 18.34 3.12
C VAL A 415 -0.08 19.85 3.02
N VAL A 416 -0.93 20.52 3.78
CA VAL A 416 -0.92 21.99 3.90
C VAL A 416 -0.95 22.43 5.35
N PHE A 417 -0.09 23.39 5.67
CA PHE A 417 -0.05 24.08 6.95
C PHE A 417 -0.39 25.56 6.76
N THR A 418 -1.48 26.00 7.35
CA THR A 418 -1.97 27.38 7.38
C THR A 418 -2.98 27.53 8.50
N ASN A 419 -3.08 28.70 9.12
CA ASN A 419 -4.13 29.02 10.07
C ASN A 419 -5.40 29.58 9.41
N ASP A 420 -5.37 29.83 8.10
CA ASP A 420 -6.54 30.24 7.30
C ASP A 420 -7.29 29.01 6.78
N GLN A 421 -8.45 28.72 7.37
CA GLN A 421 -9.29 27.59 6.99
C GLN A 421 -9.77 27.65 5.54
N LEU A 422 -10.05 28.85 5.01
CA LEU A 422 -10.47 29.00 3.61
C LEU A 422 -9.33 28.68 2.65
N LYS A 423 -8.12 29.14 2.97
CA LYS A 423 -6.89 28.80 2.22
C LYS A 423 -6.63 27.30 2.24
N ALA A 424 -6.74 26.65 3.41
CA ALA A 424 -6.60 25.19 3.54
C ALA A 424 -7.61 24.43 2.67
N ASN A 425 -8.88 24.82 2.73
CA ASN A 425 -9.94 24.18 1.92
C ASN A 425 -9.74 24.44 0.40
N ARG A 426 -9.32 25.64 0.01
CA ARG A 426 -8.98 25.94 -1.39
C ARG A 426 -7.82 25.07 -1.86
N PHE A 427 -6.74 24.95 -1.06
CA PHE A 427 -5.61 24.08 -1.40
C PHE A 427 -6.05 22.64 -1.60
N ALA A 428 -6.82 22.08 -0.66
CA ALA A 428 -7.32 20.71 -0.73
C ALA A 428 -8.19 20.44 -1.99
N ARG A 429 -8.86 21.48 -2.54
CA ARG A 429 -9.67 21.37 -3.75
C ARG A 429 -8.87 21.49 -5.05
N HIS A 430 -7.72 22.16 -5.03
CA HIS A 430 -6.93 22.45 -6.22
C HIS A 430 -5.70 21.53 -6.38
N VAL A 431 -5.25 20.90 -5.28
CA VAL A 431 -4.13 19.96 -5.38
C VAL A 431 -4.59 18.62 -5.96
N GLU A 432 -3.81 18.11 -6.90
CA GLU A 432 -4.06 16.82 -7.58
C GLU A 432 -3.46 15.67 -6.77
N ALA A 433 -4.08 15.34 -5.66
CA ALA A 433 -3.70 14.25 -4.78
C ALA A 433 -4.92 13.45 -4.33
N GLY A 434 -4.75 12.15 -4.13
CA GLY A 434 -5.82 11.29 -3.64
C GLY A 434 -6.13 11.47 -2.16
N MET A 435 -5.14 11.95 -1.38
CA MET A 435 -5.29 12.24 0.05
C MET A 435 -4.67 13.59 0.40
N VAL A 436 -5.35 14.37 1.25
CA VAL A 436 -4.86 15.68 1.69
C VAL A 436 -4.97 15.79 3.21
N TRP A 437 -3.88 16.19 3.86
CA TRP A 437 -3.88 16.51 5.29
C TRP A 437 -3.77 18.02 5.51
N ILE A 438 -4.57 18.53 6.41
CA ILE A 438 -4.56 19.94 6.83
C ILE A 438 -4.03 20.02 8.25
N ASN A 439 -2.93 20.77 8.45
CA ASN A 439 -2.28 20.98 9.74
C ASN A 439 -1.86 19.72 10.50
N ASN A 440 -1.67 18.61 9.80
CA ASN A 440 -1.12 17.36 10.32
C ASN A 440 -0.47 16.57 9.19
N TYR A 441 0.17 15.43 9.52
CA TYR A 441 0.75 14.51 8.54
C TYR A 441 0.48 13.06 8.92
N ASN A 442 0.22 12.23 7.91
CA ASN A 442 0.15 10.76 7.95
C ASN A 442 -0.74 10.19 9.08
N ARG A 443 -1.81 10.90 9.41
CA ARG A 443 -2.81 10.41 10.36
C ARG A 443 -3.89 9.67 9.58
N ASN A 444 -3.50 8.47 9.07
CA ASN A 444 -4.41 7.57 8.38
C ASN A 444 -5.31 6.85 9.39
N VAL A 445 -6.59 6.85 9.12
CA VAL A 445 -7.58 6.14 9.93
C VAL A 445 -8.15 5.02 9.06
N VAL A 446 -8.12 3.79 9.57
CA VAL A 446 -8.81 2.66 8.92
C VAL A 446 -10.28 3.01 8.77
N GLY A 447 -10.82 2.84 7.57
CA GLY A 447 -12.17 3.27 7.20
C GLY A 447 -12.20 4.50 6.29
N THR A 448 -11.04 5.15 6.05
CA THR A 448 -10.92 6.26 5.09
C THR A 448 -10.17 5.82 3.83
N PRO A 449 -10.53 6.38 2.64
CA PRO A 449 -9.90 5.99 1.38
C PRO A 449 -8.41 6.27 1.36
N PHE A 450 -7.61 5.26 1.04
CA PHE A 450 -6.19 5.35 0.75
C PHE A 450 -5.96 5.09 -0.74
N GLY A 451 -5.25 5.97 -1.44
CA GLY A 451 -4.89 5.79 -2.84
C GLY A 451 -4.66 7.10 -3.56
N GLY A 452 -4.01 7.00 -4.72
CA GLY A 452 -3.56 8.13 -5.52
C GLY A 452 -4.43 8.44 -6.74
N VAL A 453 -3.98 9.47 -7.45
CA VAL A 453 -4.39 9.86 -8.81
C VAL A 453 -3.13 9.98 -9.68
N LYS A 454 -3.28 10.24 -10.98
CA LYS A 454 -2.14 10.37 -11.92
C LYS A 454 -1.29 9.08 -11.91
N HIS A 455 0.03 9.20 -11.95
CA HIS A 455 0.97 8.06 -11.94
C HIS A 455 1.12 7.38 -10.55
N SER A 456 0.40 7.86 -9.52
CA SER A 456 0.34 7.18 -8.22
C SER A 456 -0.66 6.03 -8.18
N GLY A 457 -1.41 5.78 -9.26
CA GLY A 457 -2.25 4.61 -9.40
C GLY A 457 -3.75 4.89 -9.38
N TYR A 458 -4.53 3.82 -9.24
CA TYR A 458 -6.00 3.84 -9.23
C TYR A 458 -6.56 2.71 -8.36
N GLY A 459 -7.80 2.88 -7.91
CA GLY A 459 -8.44 2.10 -6.86
C GLY A 459 -8.29 2.78 -5.49
N ARG A 460 -8.96 2.23 -4.49
CA ARG A 460 -8.85 2.72 -3.09
C ARG A 460 -8.77 1.55 -2.14
N GLU A 461 -7.87 1.69 -1.16
CA GLU A 461 -7.66 0.71 -0.10
C GLU A 461 -8.14 1.25 1.26
N HIS A 462 -8.26 0.39 2.26
CA HIS A 462 -8.51 0.66 3.68
C HIS A 462 -9.88 1.26 4.04
N CYS A 463 -10.83 1.37 3.11
CA CYS A 463 -12.15 1.99 3.31
C CYS A 463 -13.30 1.04 2.96
N ILE A 464 -14.53 1.49 3.16
CA ILE A 464 -15.75 0.71 2.83
C ILE A 464 -15.80 0.42 1.32
N GLU A 465 -15.42 1.39 0.49
CA GLU A 465 -15.38 1.28 -0.97
C GLU A 465 -14.45 0.15 -1.42
N THR A 466 -13.44 -0.19 -0.62
CA THR A 466 -12.55 -1.32 -0.89
C THR A 466 -13.27 -2.66 -0.93
N LEU A 467 -14.38 -2.85 -0.18
CA LEU A 467 -15.22 -4.06 -0.32
C LEU A 467 -15.83 -4.16 -1.71
N PHE A 468 -16.32 -3.06 -2.25
CA PHE A 468 -16.86 -3.02 -3.62
C PHE A 468 -15.78 -3.30 -4.67
N GLU A 469 -14.56 -2.83 -4.45
CA GLU A 469 -13.40 -3.15 -5.30
C GLU A 469 -13.11 -4.66 -5.38
N TRP A 470 -13.46 -5.43 -4.34
CA TRP A 470 -13.25 -6.88 -4.28
C TRP A 470 -14.51 -7.68 -4.65
N THR A 471 -15.53 -7.04 -5.23
CA THR A 471 -16.76 -7.69 -5.71
C THR A 471 -17.10 -7.26 -7.12
N GLN A 472 -17.98 -8.05 -7.77
CA GLN A 472 -18.57 -7.73 -9.06
C GLN A 472 -20.08 -7.50 -8.85
N PRO A 473 -20.62 -6.35 -9.28
CA PRO A 473 -22.07 -6.12 -9.23
C PRO A 473 -22.77 -6.98 -10.30
N LYS A 474 -23.89 -7.61 -9.91
CA LYS A 474 -24.76 -8.36 -10.80
C LYS A 474 -26.20 -7.85 -10.63
N ALA A 475 -26.79 -7.37 -11.71
CA ALA A 475 -28.21 -7.02 -11.74
C ALA A 475 -29.07 -8.25 -12.02
N VAL A 476 -30.03 -8.53 -11.15
CA VAL A 476 -31.02 -9.60 -11.30
C VAL A 476 -32.39 -8.94 -11.49
N HIS A 477 -32.99 -9.18 -12.63
CA HIS A 477 -34.30 -8.65 -13.00
C HIS A 477 -35.35 -9.73 -12.88
N ALA A 478 -36.49 -9.41 -12.25
CA ALA A 478 -37.62 -10.31 -12.14
C ALA A 478 -38.94 -9.54 -12.39
N PRO A 479 -39.95 -10.15 -13.05
CA PRO A 479 -41.26 -9.53 -13.14
C PRO A 479 -41.83 -9.23 -11.76
N SER A 480 -42.42 -8.04 -11.59
CA SER A 480 -43.03 -7.65 -10.31
C SER A 480 -44.40 -8.32 -10.08
N GLY A 481 -45.06 -8.74 -11.15
CA GLY A 481 -46.46 -9.19 -11.12
C GLY A 481 -47.48 -8.07 -10.96
N LEU A 482 -47.04 -6.81 -10.81
CA LEU A 482 -47.95 -5.65 -10.62
C LEU A 482 -48.37 -5.01 -11.93
N HIS A 483 -47.52 -5.10 -12.95
CA HIS A 483 -47.76 -4.59 -14.28
C HIS A 483 -47.18 -5.56 -15.31
N GLU A 484 -47.81 -5.62 -16.50
CA GLU A 484 -47.31 -6.42 -17.60
C GLU A 484 -46.02 -5.85 -18.19
N ASN A 485 -45.08 -6.70 -18.50
CA ASN A 485 -43.92 -6.34 -19.31
C ASN A 485 -44.34 -6.35 -20.81
N ARG A 486 -43.96 -5.30 -21.52
CA ARG A 486 -44.20 -5.24 -22.95
C ARG A 486 -43.21 -6.18 -23.65
N ASP A 487 -43.73 -7.13 -24.40
CA ASP A 487 -42.94 -7.96 -25.29
C ASP A 487 -42.37 -7.12 -26.45
N TRP A 488 -41.26 -7.60 -26.99
CA TRP A 488 -40.73 -7.03 -28.21
C TRP A 488 -41.74 -7.25 -29.34
N ARG A 489 -42.05 -6.20 -30.10
CA ARG A 489 -43.08 -6.18 -31.16
C ARG A 489 -43.01 -7.42 -32.08
N SER A 490 -41.80 -7.84 -32.50
CA SER A 490 -41.65 -9.01 -33.36
C SER A 490 -42.04 -10.33 -32.70
N VAL A 491 -41.93 -10.42 -31.34
CA VAL A 491 -42.44 -11.60 -30.60
C VAL A 491 -43.95 -11.63 -30.64
N VAL A 492 -44.58 -10.47 -30.44
CA VAL A 492 -46.04 -10.33 -30.56
C VAL A 492 -46.52 -10.63 -31.97
N ASP A 493 -45.82 -10.15 -33.00
CA ASP A 493 -46.14 -10.37 -34.40
C ASP A 493 -46.00 -11.87 -34.83
N ILE A 494 -45.03 -12.59 -34.24
CA ILE A 494 -44.72 -13.99 -34.60
C ILE A 494 -45.62 -14.98 -33.83
N PHE A 495 -45.81 -14.75 -32.52
CA PHE A 495 -46.49 -15.72 -31.66
C PHE A 495 -47.93 -15.34 -31.29
N GLY A 496 -48.33 -14.11 -31.61
CA GLY A 496 -49.63 -13.58 -31.19
C GLY A 496 -49.60 -13.14 -29.71
N VAL A 497 -50.58 -12.39 -29.30
CA VAL A 497 -50.80 -12.02 -27.91
C VAL A 497 -51.79 -13.01 -27.32
N GLU A 498 -51.32 -13.94 -26.46
CA GLU A 498 -52.23 -14.69 -25.62
C GLU A 498 -52.78 -13.74 -24.51
N GLY A 499 -53.98 -13.24 -24.70
CA GLY A 499 -54.83 -12.71 -23.62
C GLY A 499 -54.64 -11.25 -23.17
N SER A 500 -54.03 -10.35 -23.96
CA SER A 500 -54.06 -8.91 -23.61
C SER A 500 -54.81 -8.10 -24.68
N GLU A 501 -55.88 -7.42 -24.26
CA GLU A 501 -56.48 -6.35 -25.04
C GLU A 501 -55.43 -5.26 -25.28
N VAL A 502 -55.17 -4.95 -26.57
CA VAL A 502 -54.33 -3.81 -26.95
C VAL A 502 -55.05 -2.54 -26.49
N VAL A 503 -54.59 -1.98 -25.37
CA VAL A 503 -54.98 -0.61 -25.03
C VAL A 503 -54.24 0.30 -25.99
N GLN A 504 -54.99 0.93 -26.88
CA GLN A 504 -54.57 1.94 -27.85
C GLN A 504 -53.97 3.16 -27.20
#